data_1f8d5f6a70a1183f10b61814d5e9cc28
#
_entry.id   1f8d5f6a70a1183f10b61814d5e9cc28
#
_cell.length_a   1.000
_cell.length_b   1.000
_cell.length_c   1.000
_cell.angle_alpha   90.00
_cell.angle_beta   90.00
_cell.angle_gamma   90.00
#
_symmetry.space_group_name_H-M   'P 1'
#
loop_
_entity.id
_entity.type
_entity.pdbx_description
1 polymer ?
#
loop_
_entity_poly.entity_id
_entity_poly.type
_entity_poly.pdbx_seq_one_letter_code
_entity_poly.pdbx_strand_id
1 'polypeptide(L)'
;YTRTDDVYDSPYRKAMIANESGADYLISFHRNASPIAGNASGIETLVYADRGVAAQMARDINRELAALGFRDIGVIERPGLAVLRRSRMPAVLIETGFIDNDADNLKFDEEFEEIAAAISNGILETLRNEGQLPDSISSASYPPESSNNSQNERPPSPLSDNPPASKLYRVQVG
;
A
#
# COMPACT_ATOMS: atom_id res chain seq x y z
N TYR A 1 0.02 -10.05 5.97
CA TYR A 1 0.04 -8.84 6.80
C TYR A 1 1.09 -8.98 7.90
N THR A 2 1.72 -7.88 8.31
CA THR A 2 2.67 -7.87 9.42
C THR A 2 1.96 -7.70 10.78
N ARG A 3 0.68 -7.27 10.77
CA ARG A 3 -0.18 -7.14 11.95
C ARG A 3 -1.62 -7.48 11.57
N THR A 4 -2.29 -8.30 12.36
CA THR A 4 -3.69 -8.74 12.17
C THR A 4 -4.58 -8.41 13.36
N ASP A 5 -3.98 -7.99 14.48
CA ASP A 5 -4.68 -7.65 15.70
C ASP A 5 -4.28 -6.25 16.17
N ASP A 6 -5.06 -5.62 17.07
CA ASP A 6 -4.73 -4.31 17.64
C ASP A 6 -3.64 -4.42 18.73
N VAL A 7 -2.47 -4.89 18.31
CA VAL A 7 -1.26 -5.01 19.13
C VAL A 7 -0.16 -4.15 18.51
N TYR A 8 0.53 -3.38 19.34
CA TYR A 8 1.66 -2.59 18.86
C TYR A 8 2.82 -3.49 18.43
N ASP A 9 3.23 -3.35 17.18
CA ASP A 9 4.48 -3.88 16.65
C ASP A 9 5.41 -2.74 16.24
N SER A 10 6.65 -2.79 16.73
CA SER A 10 7.64 -1.77 16.35
C SER A 10 7.94 -1.83 14.85
N PRO A 11 8.32 -0.71 14.22
CA PRO A 11 8.73 -0.69 12.81
C PRO A 11 9.85 -1.69 12.49
N TYR A 12 10.75 -1.96 13.44
CA TYR A 12 11.77 -2.99 13.31
C TYR A 12 11.15 -4.38 13.21
N ARG A 13 10.20 -4.72 14.13
CA ARG A 13 9.53 -6.02 14.13
C ARG A 13 8.74 -6.25 12.84
N LYS A 14 8.03 -5.23 12.35
CA LYS A 14 7.32 -5.29 11.07
C LYS A 14 8.24 -5.64 9.90
N ALA A 15 9.43 -5.01 9.83
CA ALA A 15 10.43 -5.33 8.81
C ALA A 15 10.95 -6.78 8.94
N MET A 16 11.15 -7.28 10.17
CA MET A 16 11.58 -8.69 10.39
C MET A 16 10.50 -9.67 9.95
N ILE A 17 9.24 -9.45 10.30
CA ILE A 17 8.11 -10.28 9.85
C ILE A 17 8.06 -10.32 8.31
N ALA A 18 8.21 -9.17 7.64
CA ALA A 18 8.26 -9.11 6.18
C ALA A 18 9.44 -9.93 5.62
N ASN A 19 10.63 -9.78 6.20
CA ASN A 19 11.83 -10.52 5.79
C ASN A 19 11.67 -12.04 5.94
N GLU A 20 11.00 -12.50 6.99
CA GLU A 20 10.75 -13.92 7.28
C GLU A 20 9.63 -14.51 6.43
N SER A 21 8.74 -13.68 5.91
CA SER A 21 7.60 -14.13 5.12
C SER A 21 7.94 -14.54 3.69
N GLY A 22 9.15 -14.23 3.20
CA GLY A 22 9.54 -14.45 1.81
C GLY A 22 8.78 -13.57 0.80
N ALA A 23 8.24 -12.41 1.24
CA ALA A 23 7.55 -11.48 0.35
C ALA A 23 8.54 -10.80 -0.61
N ASP A 24 8.11 -10.58 -1.85
CA ASP A 24 8.90 -9.89 -2.88
C ASP A 24 8.95 -8.39 -2.67
N TYR A 25 7.93 -7.80 -2.03
CA TYR A 25 7.80 -6.37 -1.76
C TYR A 25 7.22 -6.11 -0.36
N LEU A 26 7.56 -4.96 0.23
CA LEU A 26 6.91 -4.45 1.44
C LEU A 26 6.25 -3.12 1.14
N ILE A 27 4.94 -3.04 1.36
CA ILE A 27 4.16 -1.81 1.18
C ILE A 27 3.55 -1.45 2.53
N SER A 28 3.86 -0.24 3.00
CA SER A 28 3.41 0.28 4.29
C SER A 28 2.48 1.47 4.03
N PHE A 29 1.26 1.42 4.59
CA PHE A 29 0.24 2.46 4.43
C PHE A 29 0.20 3.34 5.65
N HIS A 30 0.24 4.65 5.44
CA HIS A 30 0.21 5.66 6.48
C HIS A 30 -0.60 6.89 6.06
N ARG A 31 -0.91 7.72 7.04
CA ARG A 31 -1.38 9.10 6.90
C ARG A 31 -0.33 10.01 7.54
N ASN A 32 0.07 11.04 6.84
CA ASN A 32 1.07 12.00 7.29
C ASN A 32 0.50 12.95 8.37
N ALA A 33 1.37 13.66 9.05
CA ALA A 33 1.00 14.74 9.96
C ALA A 33 2.00 15.90 9.85
N SER A 34 1.48 17.13 9.87
CA SER A 34 2.30 18.33 9.87
C SER A 34 2.59 18.81 11.31
N PRO A 35 3.79 19.37 11.57
CA PRO A 35 4.06 20.02 12.87
C PRO A 35 3.08 21.16 13.20
N ILE A 36 2.45 21.75 12.19
CA ILE A 36 1.42 22.79 12.33
C ILE A 36 0.18 22.27 11.60
N ALA A 37 -0.88 22.02 12.35
CA ALA A 37 -2.12 21.48 11.80
C ALA A 37 -2.66 22.33 10.63
N GLY A 38 -3.07 21.65 9.56
CA GLY A 38 -3.61 22.25 8.34
C GLY A 38 -2.58 22.92 7.43
N ASN A 39 -1.29 22.94 7.80
CA ASN A 39 -0.26 23.65 7.03
C ASN A 39 0.27 22.86 5.82
N ALA A 40 0.03 21.57 5.77
CA ALA A 40 0.44 20.71 4.66
C ALA A 40 -0.73 19.88 4.16
N SER A 41 -0.69 19.50 2.88
CA SER A 41 -1.65 18.59 2.26
C SER A 41 -1.01 17.87 1.09
N GLY A 42 -1.57 16.73 0.69
CA GLY A 42 -1.12 15.94 -0.46
C GLY A 42 -0.51 14.61 -0.06
N ILE A 43 0.06 13.93 -1.04
CA ILE A 43 0.64 12.59 -0.89
C ILE A 43 2.16 12.62 -1.09
N GLU A 44 2.86 11.75 -0.39
CA GLU A 44 4.25 11.43 -0.66
C GLU A 44 4.49 9.94 -0.46
N THR A 45 5.45 9.38 -1.19
CA THR A 45 5.87 8.00 -0.96
C THR A 45 7.34 7.96 -0.58
N LEU A 46 7.61 7.34 0.58
CA LEU A 46 8.93 7.29 1.17
C LEU A 46 9.63 6.01 0.74
N VAL A 47 10.91 6.13 0.38
CA VAL A 47 11.79 5.03 -0.02
C VAL A 47 13.10 5.08 0.75
N TYR A 48 13.82 3.95 0.79
CA TYR A 48 15.17 3.93 1.36
C TYR A 48 16.15 4.78 0.54
N ALA A 49 16.06 4.65 -0.80
CA ALA A 49 16.84 5.42 -1.76
C ALA A 49 16.01 5.64 -3.02
N ASP A 50 16.09 6.81 -3.64
CA ASP A 50 15.36 7.16 -4.85
C ASP A 50 15.99 6.52 -6.10
N ARG A 51 15.97 5.18 -6.14
CA ARG A 51 16.49 4.37 -7.24
C ARG A 51 15.86 2.96 -7.24
N GLY A 52 15.92 2.30 -8.41
CA GLY A 52 15.43 0.92 -8.58
C GLY A 52 13.92 0.81 -8.48
N VAL A 53 13.44 -0.43 -8.36
CA VAL A 53 12.01 -0.77 -8.44
C VAL A 53 11.15 -0.13 -7.35
N ALA A 54 11.69 0.05 -6.13
CA ALA A 54 10.95 0.71 -5.05
C ALA A 54 10.64 2.18 -5.39
N ALA A 55 11.62 2.90 -5.95
CA ALA A 55 11.41 4.28 -6.36
C ALA A 55 10.49 4.39 -7.58
N GLN A 56 10.54 3.42 -8.51
CA GLN A 56 9.59 3.36 -9.62
C GLN A 56 8.17 3.11 -9.12
N MET A 57 7.98 2.14 -8.22
CA MET A 57 6.69 1.85 -7.59
C MET A 57 6.14 3.08 -6.85
N ALA A 58 6.99 3.80 -6.13
CA ALA A 58 6.60 5.02 -5.45
C ALA A 58 6.08 6.09 -6.44
N ARG A 59 6.77 6.27 -7.58
CA ARG A 59 6.33 7.20 -8.64
C ARG A 59 5.01 6.78 -9.29
N ASP A 60 4.85 5.50 -9.57
CA ASP A 60 3.63 4.96 -10.18
C ASP A 60 2.42 5.12 -9.24
N ILE A 61 2.59 4.84 -7.95
CA ILE A 61 1.56 5.06 -6.93
C ILE A 61 1.21 6.56 -6.80
N ASN A 62 2.23 7.43 -6.70
CA ASN A 62 2.00 8.86 -6.59
C ASN A 62 1.24 9.41 -7.80
N ARG A 63 1.58 8.96 -9.01
CA ARG A 63 0.89 9.37 -10.24
C ARG A 63 -0.60 8.99 -10.21
N GLU A 64 -0.94 7.77 -9.80
CA GLU A 64 -2.32 7.32 -9.70
C GLU A 64 -3.11 8.12 -8.63
N LEU A 65 -2.51 8.36 -7.47
CA LEU A 65 -3.12 9.18 -6.42
C LEU A 65 -3.28 10.66 -6.84
N ALA A 66 -2.31 11.20 -7.58
CA ALA A 66 -2.41 12.56 -8.13
C ALA A 66 -3.54 12.68 -9.16
N ALA A 67 -3.85 11.62 -9.91
CA ALA A 67 -4.98 11.59 -10.84
C ALA A 67 -6.34 11.72 -10.13
N LEU A 68 -6.44 11.35 -8.86
CA LEU A 68 -7.60 11.60 -7.99
C LEU A 68 -7.64 13.04 -7.45
N GLY A 69 -6.66 13.88 -7.77
CA GLY A 69 -6.59 15.27 -7.35
C GLY A 69 -5.82 15.53 -6.05
N PHE A 70 -5.08 14.56 -5.53
CA PHE A 70 -4.09 14.85 -4.48
C PHE A 70 -2.92 15.64 -5.05
N ARG A 71 -2.40 16.57 -4.25
CA ARG A 71 -1.12 17.20 -4.55
C ARG A 71 0.00 16.18 -4.38
N ASP A 72 0.76 15.91 -5.43
CA ASP A 72 1.97 15.08 -5.34
C ASP A 72 3.14 15.88 -4.75
N ILE A 73 3.60 15.49 -3.57
CA ILE A 73 4.78 16.06 -2.90
C ILE A 73 6.05 15.40 -3.44
N GLY A 74 5.95 14.17 -3.92
CA GLY A 74 7.03 13.44 -4.56
C GLY A 74 7.45 12.16 -3.85
N VAL A 75 8.51 11.56 -4.38
CA VAL A 75 9.20 10.42 -3.79
C VAL A 75 10.33 10.94 -2.91
N ILE A 76 10.32 10.56 -1.63
CA ILE A 76 11.24 11.13 -0.64
C ILE A 76 12.14 10.04 -0.05
N GLU A 77 13.45 10.27 -0.08
CA GLU A 77 14.40 9.38 0.60
C GLU A 77 14.30 9.51 2.13
N ARG A 78 14.12 8.37 2.80
CA ARG A 78 14.08 8.26 4.26
C ARG A 78 14.91 7.06 4.75
N PRO A 79 16.24 7.07 4.57
CA PRO A 79 17.12 5.94 4.95
C PRO A 79 17.14 5.69 6.47
N GLY A 80 16.66 6.64 7.27
CA GLY A 80 16.53 6.51 8.72
C GLY A 80 15.36 5.65 9.18
N LEU A 81 14.30 5.49 8.36
CA LEU A 81 13.11 4.72 8.74
C LEU A 81 13.42 3.22 8.83
N ALA A 82 13.14 2.65 9.99
CA ALA A 82 13.48 1.26 10.26
C ALA A 82 12.78 0.28 9.31
N VAL A 83 11.53 0.52 8.95
CA VAL A 83 10.75 -0.32 8.02
C VAL A 83 11.37 -0.34 6.62
N LEU A 84 11.92 0.77 6.14
CA LEU A 84 12.60 0.85 4.84
C LEU A 84 14.02 0.30 4.91
N ARG A 85 14.78 0.68 5.96
CA ARG A 85 16.20 0.32 6.11
C ARG A 85 16.42 -1.16 6.41
N ARG A 86 15.50 -1.80 7.12
CA ARG A 86 15.64 -3.18 7.60
C ARG A 86 14.99 -4.22 6.71
N SER A 87 14.19 -3.78 5.75
CA SER A 87 13.62 -4.68 4.75
C SER A 87 14.68 -5.16 3.77
N ARG A 88 14.66 -6.46 3.46
CA ARG A 88 15.56 -7.11 2.50
C ARG A 88 15.03 -7.04 1.07
N MET A 89 13.72 -6.84 0.93
CA MET A 89 13.02 -6.64 -0.33
C MET A 89 12.86 -5.14 -0.61
N PRO A 90 12.53 -4.74 -1.85
CA PRO A 90 12.08 -3.39 -2.16
C PRO A 90 10.90 -3.00 -1.27
N ALA A 91 10.99 -1.81 -0.66
CA ALA A 91 10.00 -1.34 0.31
C ALA A 91 9.61 0.11 0.03
N VAL A 92 8.32 0.38 0.14
CA VAL A 92 7.74 1.73 0.06
C VAL A 92 6.86 1.99 1.28
N LEU A 93 6.80 3.26 1.70
CA LEU A 93 5.87 3.74 2.71
C LEU A 93 5.07 4.90 2.09
N ILE A 94 3.77 4.68 1.95
CA ILE A 94 2.85 5.61 1.30
C ILE A 94 2.21 6.47 2.38
N GLU A 95 2.33 7.78 2.26
CA GLU A 95 1.64 8.78 3.08
C GLU A 95 0.46 9.34 2.27
N THR A 96 -0.75 8.83 2.55
CA THR A 96 -1.96 9.16 1.81
C THR A 96 -2.69 10.33 2.47
N GLY A 97 -2.22 11.54 2.19
CA GLY A 97 -2.75 12.77 2.76
C GLY A 97 -2.31 13.02 4.21
N PHE A 98 -2.63 14.21 4.72
CA PHE A 98 -2.30 14.63 6.08
C PHE A 98 -3.52 14.48 6.98
N ILE A 99 -3.37 13.74 8.09
CA ILE A 99 -4.46 13.49 9.05
C ILE A 99 -4.94 14.78 9.79
N ASP A 100 -4.10 15.79 9.81
CA ASP A 100 -4.36 17.10 10.39
C ASP A 100 -4.80 18.15 9.35
N ASN A 101 -5.17 17.73 8.11
CA ASN A 101 -5.71 18.60 7.06
C ASN A 101 -7.14 18.17 6.71
N ASP A 102 -8.10 19.08 6.87
CA ASP A 102 -9.53 18.78 6.67
C ASP A 102 -9.87 18.36 5.23
N ALA A 103 -9.22 18.97 4.23
CA ALA A 103 -9.46 18.62 2.83
C ALA A 103 -8.93 17.23 2.49
N ASP A 104 -7.75 16.87 3.00
CA ASP A 104 -7.19 15.52 2.83
C ASP A 104 -8.03 14.47 3.57
N ASN A 105 -8.59 14.82 4.75
CA ASN A 105 -9.47 13.93 5.51
C ASN A 105 -10.78 13.69 4.76
N LEU A 106 -11.43 14.75 4.30
CA LEU A 106 -12.67 14.65 3.55
C LEU A 106 -12.48 13.76 2.31
N LYS A 107 -11.42 14.00 1.54
CA LYS A 107 -11.10 13.21 0.36
C LYS A 107 -10.81 11.75 0.70
N PHE A 108 -10.06 11.49 1.78
CA PHE A 108 -9.76 10.13 2.23
C PHE A 108 -11.02 9.37 2.63
N ASP A 109 -11.97 10.03 3.30
CA ASP A 109 -13.21 9.42 3.77
C ASP A 109 -14.22 9.19 2.62
N GLU A 110 -14.31 10.14 1.68
CA GLU A 110 -15.27 10.07 0.57
C GLU A 110 -14.78 9.19 -0.61
N GLU A 111 -13.49 9.10 -0.84
CA GLU A 111 -12.89 8.41 -2.00
C GLU A 111 -11.99 7.22 -1.57
N PHE A 112 -12.32 6.56 -0.46
CA PHE A 112 -11.46 5.49 0.11
C PHE A 112 -11.21 4.33 -0.88
N GLU A 113 -12.24 3.88 -1.59
CA GLU A 113 -12.15 2.78 -2.55
C GLU A 113 -11.35 3.20 -3.81
N GLU A 114 -11.53 4.43 -4.28
CA GLU A 114 -10.78 4.99 -5.39
C GLU A 114 -9.30 5.13 -5.03
N ILE A 115 -9.00 5.56 -3.80
CA ILE A 115 -7.62 5.64 -3.28
C ILE A 115 -6.99 4.25 -3.22
N ALA A 116 -7.72 3.25 -2.72
CA ALA A 116 -7.23 1.88 -2.67
C ALA A 116 -6.98 1.31 -4.07
N ALA A 117 -7.87 1.59 -5.02
CA ALA A 117 -7.74 1.22 -6.42
C ALA A 117 -6.53 1.90 -7.08
N ALA A 118 -6.34 3.21 -6.85
CA ALA A 118 -5.22 3.97 -7.38
C ALA A 118 -3.86 3.41 -6.89
N ILE A 119 -3.74 3.13 -5.60
CA ILE A 119 -2.54 2.51 -5.04
C ILE A 119 -2.30 1.13 -5.67
N SER A 120 -3.35 0.32 -5.80
CA SER A 120 -3.26 -1.01 -6.42
C SER A 120 -2.81 -0.92 -7.89
N ASN A 121 -3.34 0.04 -8.65
CA ASN A 121 -2.97 0.25 -10.05
C ASN A 121 -1.49 0.64 -10.19
N GLY A 122 -0.99 1.55 -9.36
CA GLY A 122 0.42 1.94 -9.35
C GLY A 122 1.36 0.75 -9.07
N ILE A 123 1.00 -0.09 -8.08
CA ILE A 123 1.73 -1.32 -7.77
C ILE A 123 1.71 -2.28 -8.98
N LEU A 124 0.53 -2.56 -9.53
CA LEU A 124 0.37 -3.48 -10.66
C LEU A 124 1.12 -3.01 -11.89
N GLU A 125 1.16 -1.72 -12.16
CA GLU A 125 1.91 -1.16 -13.28
C GLU A 125 3.41 -1.41 -13.11
N THR A 126 3.96 -1.13 -11.93
CA THR A 126 5.36 -1.45 -11.65
C THR A 126 5.66 -2.93 -11.85
N LEU A 127 4.79 -3.82 -11.36
CA LEU A 127 5.00 -5.27 -11.48
C LEU A 127 4.93 -5.75 -12.94
N ARG A 128 4.09 -5.13 -13.78
CA ARG A 128 4.07 -5.40 -15.24
C ARG A 128 5.37 -4.96 -15.91
N ASN A 129 5.82 -3.75 -15.60
CA ASN A 129 7.04 -3.19 -16.15
C ASN A 129 8.29 -4.01 -15.78
N GLU A 130 8.27 -4.63 -14.59
CA GLU A 130 9.31 -5.57 -14.14
C GLU A 130 9.13 -7.00 -14.69
N GLY A 131 8.14 -7.23 -15.55
CA GLY A 131 7.85 -8.55 -16.15
C GLY A 131 7.35 -9.61 -15.15
N GLN A 132 6.84 -9.18 -14.01
CA GLN A 132 6.35 -10.08 -12.96
C GLN A 132 4.87 -10.44 -13.12
N LEU A 133 4.15 -9.69 -13.95
CA LEU A 133 2.76 -9.94 -14.30
C LEU A 133 2.58 -9.95 -15.81
N PRO A 134 1.68 -10.80 -16.36
CA PRO A 134 1.33 -10.76 -17.76
C PRO A 134 0.55 -9.47 -18.11
N ASP A 135 0.74 -8.94 -19.32
CA ASP A 135 0.10 -7.71 -19.81
C ASP A 135 -1.45 -7.78 -19.82
N SER A 136 -2.00 -8.99 -19.78
CA SER A 136 -3.44 -9.25 -19.87
C SER A 136 -4.24 -9.07 -18.58
N ILE A 137 -3.62 -8.76 -17.45
CA ILE A 137 -4.34 -8.38 -16.23
C ILE A 137 -4.72 -6.90 -16.35
N SER A 138 -5.80 -6.65 -17.08
CA SER A 138 -6.49 -5.36 -17.08
C SER A 138 -7.00 -5.05 -15.67
N SER A 139 -6.98 -3.78 -15.29
CA SER A 139 -7.54 -3.29 -14.04
C SER A 139 -8.85 -3.99 -13.73
N ALA A 140 -8.86 -4.84 -12.71
CA ALA A 140 -10.08 -5.44 -12.24
C ALA A 140 -10.96 -4.30 -11.70
N SER A 141 -12.00 -3.96 -12.47
CA SER A 141 -13.09 -3.19 -11.92
C SER A 141 -13.71 -4.08 -10.82
N TYR A 142 -13.51 -3.71 -9.57
CA TYR A 142 -14.27 -4.29 -8.47
C TYR A 142 -15.75 -4.03 -8.75
N PRO A 143 -16.60 -5.05 -8.88
CA PRO A 143 -18.02 -4.81 -8.92
C PRO A 143 -18.42 -4.17 -7.58
N PRO A 144 -19.29 -3.14 -7.57
CA PRO A 144 -19.79 -2.61 -6.32
C PRO A 144 -20.49 -3.74 -5.56
N GLU A 145 -20.05 -3.99 -4.33
CA GLU A 145 -20.75 -4.91 -3.44
C GLU A 145 -22.19 -4.43 -3.27
N SER A 146 -23.11 -5.20 -3.83
CA SER A 146 -24.53 -5.02 -3.56
C SER A 146 -24.76 -5.27 -2.07
N SER A 147 -25.18 -4.21 -1.38
CA SER A 147 -25.67 -4.26 -0.01
C SER A 147 -26.75 -5.33 0.14
N ASN A 148 -26.38 -6.50 0.62
CA ASN A 148 -27.33 -7.48 1.16
C ASN A 148 -26.86 -7.92 2.54
N ASN A 149 -27.51 -7.30 3.52
CA ASN A 149 -27.55 -7.70 4.91
C ASN A 149 -28.24 -9.08 5.01
N SER A 150 -27.54 -10.12 5.49
CA SER A 150 -28.13 -11.19 6.30
C SER A 150 -27.13 -12.29 6.67
N GLN A 151 -26.95 -12.40 7.98
CA GLN A 151 -26.75 -13.63 8.77
C GLN A 151 -25.51 -14.52 8.55
N ASN A 152 -24.65 -14.43 9.58
CA ASN A 152 -23.96 -15.50 10.28
C ASN A 152 -24.12 -16.92 9.71
N GLU A 153 -23.11 -17.40 8.98
CA GLU A 153 -22.77 -18.83 8.98
C GLU A 153 -21.26 -19.01 8.64
N ARG A 154 -20.60 -19.78 9.50
CA ARG A 154 -19.18 -20.13 9.41
C ARG A 154 -18.96 -21.07 8.23
N PRO A 155 -18.09 -20.80 7.28
CA PRO A 155 -17.83 -21.73 6.18
C PRO A 155 -17.00 -22.95 6.64
N PRO A 156 -17.22 -24.11 6.03
CA PRO A 156 -16.47 -25.34 6.30
C PRO A 156 -15.06 -25.26 5.72
N SER A 157 -14.11 -25.93 6.37
CA SER A 157 -12.71 -26.06 5.96
C SER A 157 -12.59 -26.67 4.56
N PRO A 158 -11.75 -26.13 3.67
CA PRO A 158 -11.51 -26.74 2.37
C PRO A 158 -10.49 -27.86 2.44
N LEU A 159 -10.80 -28.90 1.69
CA LEU A 159 -9.93 -30.03 1.36
C LEU A 159 -8.76 -29.56 0.49
N SER A 160 -7.60 -30.19 0.71
CA SER A 160 -6.36 -29.98 0.00
C SER A 160 -6.45 -30.34 -1.49
N ASP A 161 -6.27 -29.34 -2.36
CA ASP A 161 -5.71 -29.54 -3.68
C ASP A 161 -4.79 -28.35 -3.97
N ASN A 162 -3.49 -28.63 -4.09
CA ASN A 162 -2.46 -27.64 -4.36
C ASN A 162 -2.49 -27.20 -5.83
N PRO A 163 -2.85 -25.95 -6.15
CA PRO A 163 -2.48 -25.35 -7.43
C PRO A 163 -1.03 -24.87 -7.40
N PRO A 164 -0.37 -24.68 -8.55
CA PRO A 164 1.02 -24.23 -8.61
C PRO A 164 1.19 -22.90 -7.91
N ALA A 165 2.33 -22.71 -7.22
CA ALA A 165 2.64 -21.59 -6.35
C ALA A 165 2.29 -20.23 -6.97
N SER A 166 1.15 -19.70 -6.61
CA SER A 166 0.80 -18.30 -6.86
C SER A 166 1.66 -17.45 -5.92
N LYS A 167 2.42 -16.50 -6.48
CA LYS A 167 3.16 -15.50 -5.69
C LYS A 167 2.16 -14.75 -4.82
N LEU A 168 2.26 -14.90 -3.50
CA LEU A 168 1.43 -14.19 -2.53
C LEU A 168 2.06 -12.82 -2.27
N TYR A 169 1.41 -11.77 -2.74
CA TYR A 169 1.74 -10.39 -2.39
C TYR A 169 1.12 -10.06 -1.02
N ARG A 170 1.93 -9.51 -0.11
CA ARG A 170 1.46 -9.10 1.23
C ARG A 170 1.49 -7.59 1.35
N VAL A 171 0.33 -7.02 1.63
CA VAL A 171 0.13 -5.60 1.88
C VAL A 171 0.08 -5.35 3.39
N GLN A 172 0.79 -4.35 3.88
CA GLN A 172 0.73 -3.91 5.27
C GLN A 172 -0.13 -2.66 5.38
N VAL A 173 -1.08 -2.70 6.31
CA VAL A 173 -1.80 -1.51 6.78
C VAL A 173 -1.19 -1.11 8.12
N GLY A 174 -0.77 0.12 8.25
CA GLY A 174 -0.11 0.69 9.43
C GLY A 174 -1.06 1.10 10.53
#